data_427632c8c00ac3a0a50f429d59e178db
#
_entry.id   427632c8c00ac3a0a50f429d59e178db
#
_cell.length_a   1.000
_cell.length_b   1.000
_cell.length_c   1.000
_cell.angle_alpha   90.00
_cell.angle_beta   90.00
_cell.angle_gamma   90.00
#
_symmetry.space_group_name_H-M   'P 1'
#
loop_
_entity.id
_entity.type
_entity.pdbx_description
1 polymer ?
#
loop_
_entity_poly.entity_id
_entity_poly.type
_entity_poly.pdbx_seq_one_letter_code
_entity_poly.pdbx_strand_id
1 'polypeptide(L)'
;LLWVKSWWGLLVVPFIFDVYITKKIRWQWWKDTEGPVRFVMGWVDALVFALVAVYFINLFFFQNYVIPSSSLEKSLLTGDYLFVSKVSYGPRIPETPLTMPLTQHTLPIINTKSYIAWPHWDYRRVKGLGKVQLNDIVVFNFPAGDTIMSEPAYQGNDFYHDAYTMGENFLAQQNPGINLSAMTTLQQRAFYEKAYATGRAYIIKNAGTYGPLDW
;
A
#
# COMPACT_ATOMS: atom_id res chain seq x y z
N LEU A 1 -13.98 -15.80 0.48
CA LEU A 1 -15.04 -14.78 0.32
C LEU A 1 -15.59 -14.35 1.68
N LEU A 2 -16.06 -15.25 2.52
CA LEU A 2 -16.62 -14.95 3.84
C LEU A 2 -15.62 -14.25 4.76
N TRP A 3 -14.38 -14.70 4.79
CA TRP A 3 -13.30 -14.12 5.60
C TRP A 3 -12.95 -12.69 5.17
N VAL A 4 -12.87 -12.45 3.87
CA VAL A 4 -12.55 -11.13 3.28
C VAL A 4 -13.78 -10.20 3.26
N LYS A 5 -15.01 -10.75 3.41
CA LYS A 5 -16.28 -10.01 3.32
C LYS A 5 -16.40 -9.19 2.03
N SER A 6 -15.91 -9.73 0.91
CA SER A 6 -15.93 -9.07 -0.40
C SER A 6 -16.91 -9.74 -1.34
N TRP A 7 -17.91 -8.98 -1.77
CA TRP A 7 -18.89 -9.41 -2.79
C TRP A 7 -18.28 -9.53 -4.19
N TRP A 8 -17.22 -8.75 -4.46
CA TRP A 8 -16.49 -8.81 -5.74
C TRP A 8 -15.88 -10.17 -6.02
N GLY A 9 -15.53 -10.90 -4.98
CA GLY A 9 -15.06 -12.27 -5.12
C GLY A 9 -16.11 -13.22 -5.71
N LEU A 10 -17.40 -12.89 -5.65
CA LEU A 10 -18.45 -13.68 -6.30
C LEU A 10 -18.31 -13.69 -7.82
N LEU A 11 -17.69 -12.68 -8.42
CA LEU A 11 -17.45 -12.65 -9.87
C LEU A 11 -16.47 -13.75 -10.32
N VAL A 12 -15.63 -14.25 -9.41
CA VAL A 12 -14.67 -15.33 -9.69
C VAL A 12 -15.35 -16.70 -9.63
N VAL A 13 -16.47 -16.82 -8.91
CA VAL A 13 -17.18 -18.11 -8.73
C VAL A 13 -17.66 -18.71 -10.06
N PRO A 14 -18.27 -17.97 -11.00
CA PRO A 14 -18.67 -18.51 -12.29
C PRO A 14 -17.49 -19.06 -13.10
N PHE A 15 -16.33 -18.39 -13.04
CA PHE A 15 -15.11 -18.87 -13.71
C PHE A 15 -14.62 -20.18 -13.12
N ILE A 16 -14.52 -20.26 -11.78
CA ILE A 16 -14.13 -21.50 -11.09
C ILE A 16 -15.13 -22.61 -11.40
N PHE A 17 -16.44 -22.29 -11.39
CA PHE A 17 -17.49 -23.25 -11.68
C PHE A 17 -17.39 -23.77 -13.12
N ASP A 18 -17.12 -22.90 -14.08
CA ASP A 18 -16.96 -23.32 -15.47
C ASP A 18 -15.68 -24.16 -15.67
N VAL A 19 -14.54 -23.74 -15.10
CA VAL A 19 -13.24 -24.43 -15.22
C VAL A 19 -13.32 -25.87 -14.66
N TYR A 20 -13.96 -26.06 -13.51
CA TYR A 20 -13.92 -27.34 -12.78
C TYR A 20 -15.17 -28.21 -12.98
N ILE A 21 -16.34 -27.62 -13.17
CA ILE A 21 -17.60 -28.34 -13.18
C ILE A 21 -18.21 -28.40 -14.58
N THR A 22 -18.53 -27.25 -15.17
CA THR A 22 -19.24 -27.24 -16.47
C THR A 22 -18.32 -27.48 -17.65
N LYS A 23 -17.06 -27.03 -17.58
CA LYS A 23 -16.06 -27.17 -18.65
C LYS A 23 -16.57 -26.73 -20.01
N LYS A 24 -17.51 -25.77 -20.02
CA LYS A 24 -18.21 -25.32 -21.23
C LYS A 24 -17.31 -24.45 -22.10
N ILE A 25 -16.43 -23.67 -21.47
CA ILE A 25 -15.41 -22.86 -22.14
C ILE A 25 -14.10 -23.63 -22.11
N ARG A 26 -13.48 -23.82 -23.26
CA ARG A 26 -12.17 -24.46 -23.35
C ARG A 26 -11.06 -23.49 -22.97
N TRP A 27 -10.92 -23.19 -21.68
CA TRP A 27 -9.90 -22.27 -21.15
C TRP A 27 -8.48 -22.69 -21.49
N GLN A 28 -8.27 -24.02 -21.62
CA GLN A 28 -6.97 -24.63 -21.90
C GLN A 28 -6.92 -25.25 -23.30
N TRP A 29 -7.51 -24.59 -24.30
CA TRP A 29 -7.56 -25.03 -25.70
C TRP A 29 -6.18 -25.38 -26.27
N TRP A 30 -5.13 -24.71 -25.77
CA TRP A 30 -3.75 -24.93 -26.17
C TRP A 30 -3.20 -26.29 -25.75
N LYS A 31 -3.79 -26.99 -24.80
CA LYS A 31 -3.39 -28.34 -24.41
C LYS A 31 -3.68 -29.40 -25.48
N ASP A 32 -4.66 -29.11 -26.33
CA ASP A 32 -5.05 -29.97 -27.44
C ASP A 32 -4.24 -29.66 -28.71
N THR A 33 -3.35 -28.64 -28.69
CA THR A 33 -2.48 -28.30 -29.82
C THR A 33 -1.13 -29.03 -29.71
N GLU A 34 -0.48 -29.26 -30.85
CA GLU A 34 0.86 -29.85 -30.90
C GLU A 34 1.94 -28.81 -31.29
N GLY A 35 3.20 -29.12 -31.00
CA GLY A 35 4.34 -28.32 -31.39
C GLY A 35 4.61 -27.07 -30.51
N PRO A 36 5.17 -26.00 -31.12
CA PRO A 36 5.69 -24.86 -30.35
C PRO A 36 4.62 -24.10 -29.60
N VAL A 37 3.38 -24.09 -30.08
CA VAL A 37 2.26 -23.39 -29.42
C VAL A 37 1.98 -23.99 -28.05
N ARG A 38 1.94 -25.31 -27.95
CA ARG A 38 1.74 -26.00 -26.66
C ARG A 38 2.85 -25.67 -25.67
N PHE A 39 4.10 -25.66 -26.14
CA PHE A 39 5.26 -25.36 -25.30
C PHE A 39 5.20 -23.92 -24.77
N VAL A 40 5.02 -22.92 -25.65
CA VAL A 40 4.97 -21.51 -25.27
C VAL A 40 3.79 -21.22 -24.35
N MET A 41 2.59 -21.71 -24.70
CA MET A 41 1.40 -21.51 -23.86
C MET A 41 1.50 -22.21 -22.52
N GLY A 42 2.22 -23.34 -22.42
CA GLY A 42 2.53 -23.99 -21.15
C GLY A 42 3.36 -23.08 -20.22
N TRP A 43 4.36 -22.39 -20.75
CA TRP A 43 5.12 -21.43 -19.99
C TRP A 43 4.29 -20.21 -19.59
N VAL A 44 3.44 -19.69 -20.47
CA VAL A 44 2.54 -18.57 -20.17
C VAL A 44 1.58 -18.95 -19.03
N ASP A 45 0.97 -20.11 -19.10
CA ASP A 45 0.05 -20.62 -18.06
C ASP A 45 0.75 -20.73 -16.70
N ALA A 46 1.96 -21.33 -16.68
CA ALA A 46 2.76 -21.44 -15.48
C ALA A 46 3.15 -20.07 -14.89
N LEU A 47 3.54 -19.12 -15.75
CA LEU A 47 3.88 -17.76 -15.33
C LEU A 47 2.68 -17.02 -14.75
N VAL A 48 1.54 -17.08 -15.43
CA VAL A 48 0.29 -16.44 -14.94
C VAL A 48 -0.12 -17.04 -13.61
N PHE A 49 -0.10 -18.36 -13.49
CA PHE A 49 -0.38 -19.04 -12.22
C PHE A 49 0.56 -18.59 -11.11
N ALA A 50 1.87 -18.56 -11.38
CA ALA A 50 2.87 -18.13 -10.40
C ALA A 50 2.65 -16.68 -9.94
N LEU A 51 2.41 -15.75 -10.87
CA LEU A 51 2.14 -14.35 -10.55
C LEU A 51 0.88 -14.18 -9.69
N VAL A 52 -0.20 -14.87 -10.04
CA VAL A 52 -1.45 -14.83 -9.28
C VAL A 52 -1.23 -15.44 -7.88
N ALA A 53 -0.57 -16.59 -7.79
CA ALA A 53 -0.29 -17.24 -6.52
C ALA A 53 0.56 -16.35 -5.60
N VAL A 54 1.66 -15.79 -6.12
CA VAL A 54 2.54 -14.89 -5.37
C VAL A 54 1.79 -13.62 -4.93
N TYR A 55 0.95 -13.05 -5.79
CA TYR A 55 0.12 -11.90 -5.43
C TYR A 55 -0.76 -12.20 -4.20
N PHE A 56 -1.49 -13.30 -4.22
CA PHE A 56 -2.36 -13.69 -3.09
C PHE A 56 -1.56 -14.05 -1.83
N ILE A 57 -0.42 -14.73 -1.98
CA ILE A 57 0.45 -15.06 -0.85
C ILE A 57 0.97 -13.77 -0.19
N ASN A 58 1.50 -12.84 -0.97
CA ASN A 58 2.01 -11.57 -0.46
C ASN A 58 0.91 -10.68 0.13
N LEU A 59 -0.31 -10.76 -0.40
CA LEU A 59 -1.42 -9.98 0.07
C LEU A 59 -1.96 -10.47 1.42
N PHE A 60 -2.15 -11.78 1.58
CA PHE A 60 -2.90 -12.34 2.70
C PHE A 60 -2.07 -13.10 3.72
N PHE A 61 -0.93 -13.67 3.33
CA PHE A 61 -0.19 -14.59 4.20
C PHE A 61 1.09 -13.99 4.76
N PHE A 62 2.06 -13.71 3.92
CA PHE A 62 3.35 -13.16 4.34
C PHE A 62 3.99 -12.32 3.25
N GLN A 63 4.87 -11.42 3.65
CA GLN A 63 5.62 -10.56 2.75
C GLN A 63 7.05 -10.43 3.25
N ASN A 64 7.98 -10.37 2.30
CA ASN A 64 9.40 -10.19 2.59
C ASN A 64 9.71 -8.70 2.70
N TYR A 65 10.52 -8.36 3.70
CA TYR A 65 11.08 -7.03 3.90
C TYR A 65 12.58 -7.13 4.15
N VAL A 66 13.27 -6.04 3.90
CA VAL A 66 14.68 -5.86 4.25
C VAL A 66 14.73 -4.75 5.28
N ILE A 67 15.55 -4.90 6.32
CA ILE A 67 15.75 -3.87 7.34
C ILE A 67 16.61 -2.74 6.76
N PRO A 68 16.06 -1.52 6.59
CA PRO A 68 16.78 -0.42 5.95
C PRO A 68 17.64 0.40 6.92
N SER A 69 17.40 0.32 8.22
CA SER A 69 18.02 1.19 9.22
C SER A 69 18.40 0.46 10.50
N SER A 70 19.32 1.04 11.28
CA SER A 70 19.85 0.47 12.52
C SER A 70 18.96 0.68 13.76
N SER A 71 17.74 1.18 13.60
CA SER A 71 16.84 1.47 14.74
C SER A 71 16.49 0.26 15.61
N LEU A 72 16.59 -0.95 15.07
CA LEU A 72 16.37 -2.22 15.76
C LEU A 72 17.64 -3.07 15.91
N GLU A 73 18.82 -2.46 15.85
CA GLU A 73 20.12 -3.13 15.74
C GLU A 73 20.41 -4.18 16.85
N LYS A 74 19.78 -4.04 18.02
CA LYS A 74 19.88 -5.04 19.09
C LYS A 74 19.13 -6.34 18.82
N SER A 75 18.16 -6.32 17.91
CA SER A 75 17.30 -7.47 17.58
C SER A 75 17.41 -7.86 16.11
N LEU A 76 17.56 -6.90 15.23
CA LEU A 76 17.60 -7.04 13.79
C LEU A 76 18.68 -6.14 13.21
N LEU A 77 19.52 -6.67 12.34
CA LEU A 77 20.61 -5.92 11.71
C LEU A 77 20.14 -5.28 10.40
N THR A 78 20.74 -4.14 10.06
CA THR A 78 20.54 -3.53 8.75
C THR A 78 20.95 -4.51 7.64
N GLY A 79 20.07 -4.74 6.69
CA GLY A 79 20.26 -5.70 5.60
C GLY A 79 19.65 -7.08 5.86
N ASP A 80 19.15 -7.36 7.07
CA ASP A 80 18.44 -8.61 7.34
C ASP A 80 17.17 -8.73 6.50
N TYR A 81 16.93 -9.94 6.01
CA TYR A 81 15.70 -10.30 5.30
C TYR A 81 14.67 -10.90 6.27
N LEU A 82 13.48 -10.33 6.28
CA LEU A 82 12.42 -10.75 7.18
C LEU A 82 11.22 -11.31 6.43
N PHE A 83 10.66 -12.38 7.01
CA PHE A 83 9.33 -12.84 6.67
C PHE A 83 8.31 -12.28 7.64
N VAL A 84 7.47 -11.37 7.17
CA VAL A 84 6.43 -10.75 8.00
C VAL A 84 5.12 -11.48 7.79
N SER A 85 4.60 -12.11 8.85
CA SER A 85 3.29 -12.77 8.83
C SER A 85 2.16 -11.74 8.88
N LYS A 86 1.30 -11.77 7.87
CA LYS A 86 0.08 -10.95 7.84
C LYS A 86 -1.09 -11.65 8.52
N VAL A 87 -1.08 -12.97 8.58
CA VAL A 87 -2.16 -13.77 9.17
C VAL A 87 -2.23 -13.58 10.68
N SER A 88 -1.10 -13.36 11.35
CA SER A 88 -1.02 -13.22 12.80
C SER A 88 -1.96 -12.13 13.33
N TYR A 89 -1.91 -10.95 12.73
CA TYR A 89 -2.72 -9.79 13.17
C TYR A 89 -3.81 -9.40 12.16
N GLY A 90 -3.98 -10.18 11.11
CA GLY A 90 -4.92 -10.00 10.03
C GLY A 90 -4.38 -9.16 8.87
N PRO A 91 -4.49 -9.65 7.64
CA PRO A 91 -4.06 -8.92 6.46
C PRO A 91 -4.92 -7.69 6.19
N ARG A 92 -4.29 -6.65 5.65
CA ARG A 92 -4.98 -5.48 5.10
C ARG A 92 -5.59 -5.86 3.75
N ILE A 93 -6.82 -5.45 3.51
CA ILE A 93 -7.41 -5.51 2.17
C ILE A 93 -6.83 -4.35 1.36
N PRO A 94 -6.36 -4.57 0.13
CA PRO A 94 -5.81 -3.50 -0.68
C PRO A 94 -6.87 -2.46 -0.99
N GLU A 95 -6.53 -1.19 -0.87
CA GLU A 95 -7.40 -0.07 -1.25
C GLU A 95 -7.56 -0.02 -2.77
N THR A 96 -6.49 -0.35 -3.51
CA THR A 96 -6.47 -0.48 -4.96
C THR A 96 -6.24 -1.95 -5.34
N PRO A 97 -7.31 -2.75 -5.54
CA PRO A 97 -7.19 -4.19 -5.77
C PRO A 97 -6.54 -4.56 -7.11
N LEU A 98 -6.55 -3.63 -8.07
CA LEU A 98 -5.96 -3.82 -9.39
C LEU A 98 -4.52 -3.28 -9.41
N THR A 99 -3.65 -3.92 -8.63
CA THR A 99 -2.22 -3.62 -8.57
C THR A 99 -1.44 -4.74 -9.24
N MET A 100 -0.44 -4.38 -10.04
CA MET A 100 0.41 -5.38 -10.69
C MET A 100 1.25 -6.13 -9.65
N PRO A 101 1.23 -7.47 -9.65
CA PRO A 101 2.02 -8.26 -8.71
C PRO A 101 3.51 -8.01 -8.89
N LEU A 102 4.27 -8.14 -7.79
CA LEU A 102 5.74 -7.97 -7.73
C LEU A 102 6.25 -6.56 -8.07
N THR A 103 5.37 -5.58 -8.22
CA THR A 103 5.75 -4.18 -8.38
C THR A 103 5.38 -3.39 -7.13
N GLN A 104 6.14 -2.33 -6.86
CA GLN A 104 5.76 -1.31 -5.89
C GLN A 104 4.94 -0.22 -6.63
N HIS A 105 4.99 1.02 -6.23
CA HIS A 105 4.16 2.10 -6.80
C HIS A 105 4.35 2.31 -8.31
N THR A 106 5.53 1.99 -8.85
CA THR A 106 5.86 2.26 -10.26
C THR A 106 6.33 1.00 -11.00
N LEU A 107 6.06 0.96 -12.29
CA LEU A 107 6.60 -0.06 -13.18
C LEU A 107 8.09 0.22 -13.44
N PRO A 108 8.98 -0.77 -13.28
CA PRO A 108 10.43 -0.56 -13.27
C PRO A 108 11.03 -0.08 -14.59
N ILE A 109 10.33 -0.18 -15.73
CA ILE A 109 10.85 0.22 -17.04
C ILE A 109 10.20 1.52 -17.53
N ILE A 110 8.91 1.71 -17.26
CA ILE A 110 8.10 2.77 -17.86
C ILE A 110 7.88 3.94 -16.88
N ASN A 111 8.22 3.77 -15.59
CA ASN A 111 8.01 4.74 -14.51
C ASN A 111 6.57 5.28 -14.41
N THR A 112 5.59 4.48 -14.85
CA THR A 112 4.16 4.76 -14.68
C THR A 112 3.62 4.04 -13.47
N LYS A 113 2.48 4.49 -12.96
CA LYS A 113 1.81 3.82 -11.83
C LYS A 113 1.56 2.35 -12.13
N SER A 114 1.88 1.47 -11.18
CA SER A 114 1.71 0.02 -11.30
C SER A 114 0.32 -0.46 -10.87
N TYR A 115 -0.58 0.46 -10.57
CA TYR A 115 -1.94 0.18 -10.10
C TYR A 115 -2.98 1.04 -10.81
N ILE A 116 -4.20 0.54 -10.85
CA ILE A 116 -5.36 1.28 -11.32
C ILE A 116 -6.07 1.86 -10.09
N ALA A 117 -6.23 3.20 -10.05
CA ALA A 117 -6.79 3.89 -8.89
C ALA A 117 -8.29 3.59 -8.65
N TRP A 118 -8.98 2.99 -9.62
CA TRP A 118 -10.37 2.58 -9.50
C TRP A 118 -10.52 1.07 -9.74
N PRO A 119 -11.29 0.31 -8.91
CA PRO A 119 -12.01 0.78 -7.73
C PRO A 119 -11.10 1.06 -6.55
N HIS A 120 -11.45 2.07 -5.75
CA HIS A 120 -10.79 2.39 -4.48
C HIS A 120 -11.66 1.94 -3.32
N TRP A 121 -11.11 1.16 -2.41
CA TRP A 121 -11.83 0.63 -1.24
C TRP A 121 -11.34 1.32 0.02
N ASP A 122 -12.27 1.49 0.99
CA ASP A 122 -11.91 2.00 2.30
C ASP A 122 -10.96 1.05 3.04
N TYR A 123 -10.08 1.62 3.86
CA TYR A 123 -9.18 0.85 4.69
C TYR A 123 -9.95 -0.18 5.51
N ARG A 124 -9.58 -1.43 5.37
CA ARG A 124 -10.14 -2.53 6.15
C ARG A 124 -9.11 -3.62 6.38
N ARG A 125 -9.07 -4.12 7.62
CA ARG A 125 -8.25 -5.26 8.00
C ARG A 125 -9.14 -6.46 8.27
N VAL A 126 -8.72 -7.63 7.81
CA VAL A 126 -9.38 -8.90 8.12
C VAL A 126 -8.97 -9.35 9.51
N LYS A 127 -9.83 -10.10 10.20
CA LYS A 127 -9.51 -10.64 11.53
C LYS A 127 -8.31 -11.58 11.45
N GLY A 128 -7.30 -11.33 12.27
CA GLY A 128 -6.13 -12.18 12.44
C GLY A 128 -6.35 -13.33 13.43
N LEU A 129 -5.32 -14.17 13.56
CA LEU A 129 -5.33 -15.30 14.49
C LEU A 129 -5.01 -14.89 15.93
N GLY A 130 -4.24 -13.81 16.12
CA GLY A 130 -3.80 -13.31 17.41
C GLY A 130 -4.07 -11.83 17.62
N LYS A 131 -3.64 -11.33 18.78
CA LYS A 131 -3.63 -9.91 19.13
C LYS A 131 -2.19 -9.50 19.42
N VAL A 132 -1.85 -8.24 19.13
CA VAL A 132 -0.54 -7.67 19.44
C VAL A 132 -0.32 -7.69 20.95
N GLN A 133 0.85 -8.16 21.36
CA GLN A 133 1.27 -8.23 22.75
C GLN A 133 2.45 -7.30 23.02
N LEU A 134 2.76 -7.08 24.29
CA LEU A 134 3.95 -6.31 24.66
C LEU A 134 5.21 -7.03 24.19
N ASN A 135 6.15 -6.27 23.65
CA ASN A 135 7.41 -6.72 23.07
C ASN A 135 7.30 -7.45 21.71
N ASP A 136 6.12 -7.50 21.08
CA ASP A 136 6.01 -7.98 19.71
C ASP A 136 6.70 -6.99 18.75
N ILE A 137 7.50 -7.52 17.83
CA ILE A 137 8.03 -6.76 16.71
C ILE A 137 6.96 -6.77 15.62
N VAL A 138 6.42 -5.61 15.31
CA VAL A 138 5.30 -5.47 14.38
C VAL A 138 5.64 -4.53 13.24
N VAL A 139 5.11 -4.83 12.05
CA VAL A 139 5.07 -3.90 10.92
C VAL A 139 3.69 -3.26 10.90
N PHE A 140 3.65 -1.94 10.91
CA PHE A 140 2.41 -1.18 10.88
C PHE A 140 2.51 -0.03 9.89
N ASN A 141 1.36 0.42 9.39
CA ASN A 141 1.29 1.62 8.58
C ASN A 141 1.43 2.85 9.46
N PHE A 142 2.10 3.88 8.96
CA PHE A 142 2.24 5.11 9.71
C PHE A 142 0.85 5.72 10.02
N PRO A 143 0.56 6.07 11.29
CA PRO A 143 -0.80 6.49 11.68
C PRO A 143 -1.30 7.76 11.01
N ALA A 144 -0.40 8.66 10.62
CA ALA A 144 -0.74 9.90 9.95
C ALA A 144 -1.18 9.69 8.49
N GLY A 145 -0.82 8.56 7.88
CA GLY A 145 -1.17 8.19 6.50
C GLY A 145 0.02 7.75 5.68
N ASP A 146 -0.23 7.42 4.43
CA ASP A 146 0.76 6.83 3.52
C ASP A 146 1.22 7.83 2.42
N THR A 147 0.84 9.11 2.51
CA THR A 147 1.22 10.12 1.50
C THR A 147 2.71 10.44 1.58
N ILE A 148 3.38 10.38 0.46
CA ILE A 148 4.80 10.71 0.32
C ILE A 148 5.02 11.77 -0.78
N MET A 149 6.11 12.51 -0.66
CA MET A 149 6.61 13.40 -1.70
C MET A 149 7.48 12.59 -2.66
N SER A 150 7.21 12.66 -3.96
CA SER A 150 7.90 11.78 -4.94
C SER A 150 9.31 12.27 -5.30
N GLU A 151 9.68 13.49 -4.96
CA GLU A 151 11.04 13.98 -5.19
C GLU A 151 12.04 13.24 -4.29
N PRO A 152 13.12 12.67 -4.83
CA PRO A 152 14.08 11.85 -4.07
C PRO A 152 14.66 12.55 -2.83
N ALA A 153 14.84 13.87 -2.86
CA ALA A 153 15.34 14.65 -1.73
C ALA A 153 14.39 14.67 -0.53
N TYR A 154 13.10 14.42 -0.75
CA TYR A 154 12.04 14.51 0.25
C TYR A 154 11.33 13.18 0.54
N GLN A 155 11.63 12.12 -0.21
CA GLN A 155 10.98 10.80 -0.03
C GLN A 155 11.15 10.20 1.38
N GLY A 156 12.22 10.55 2.08
CA GLY A 156 12.48 10.10 3.45
C GLY A 156 11.75 10.91 4.53
N ASN A 157 11.13 12.03 4.16
CA ASN A 157 10.49 12.92 5.11
C ASN A 157 9.05 12.47 5.41
N ASP A 158 8.61 12.79 6.62
CA ASP A 158 7.19 12.67 6.97
C ASP A 158 6.41 13.84 6.35
N PHE A 159 5.68 13.55 5.27
CA PHE A 159 4.84 14.52 4.58
C PHE A 159 3.89 15.29 5.53
N TYR A 160 3.30 14.59 6.48
CA TYR A 160 2.33 15.19 7.40
C TYR A 160 2.99 16.17 8.36
N HIS A 161 4.18 15.80 8.85
CA HIS A 161 4.98 16.67 9.69
C HIS A 161 5.47 17.91 8.91
N ASP A 162 5.98 17.72 7.70
CA ASP A 162 6.47 18.80 6.85
C ASP A 162 5.33 19.75 6.47
N ALA A 163 4.17 19.21 6.06
CA ALA A 163 2.99 20.03 5.76
C ALA A 163 2.54 20.84 6.97
N TYR A 164 2.51 20.21 8.15
CA TYR A 164 2.15 20.92 9.39
C TYR A 164 3.14 22.03 9.71
N THR A 165 4.44 21.76 9.72
CA THR A 165 5.50 22.71 10.06
C THR A 165 5.53 23.90 9.10
N MET A 166 5.38 23.65 7.79
CA MET A 166 5.26 24.72 6.79
C MET A 166 4.04 25.61 7.04
N GLY A 167 2.89 24.97 7.27
CA GLY A 167 1.66 25.73 7.54
C GLY A 167 1.72 26.54 8.83
N GLU A 168 2.31 25.98 9.89
CA GLU A 168 2.56 26.69 11.13
C GLU A 168 3.42 27.93 10.92
N ASN A 169 4.53 27.77 10.19
CA ASN A 169 5.41 28.90 9.84
C ASN A 169 4.68 29.99 9.05
N PHE A 170 3.83 29.64 8.08
CA PHE A 170 3.03 30.62 7.34
C PHE A 170 2.02 31.34 8.23
N LEU A 171 1.33 30.60 9.10
CA LEU A 171 0.36 31.21 10.01
C LEU A 171 1.02 32.12 11.07
N ALA A 172 2.20 31.73 11.57
CA ALA A 172 2.99 32.51 12.49
C ALA A 172 3.49 33.83 11.84
N GLN A 173 3.92 33.79 10.58
CA GLN A 173 4.31 34.97 9.83
C GLN A 173 3.13 35.95 9.62
N GLN A 174 1.93 35.41 9.37
CA GLN A 174 0.72 36.22 9.21
C GLN A 174 0.22 36.81 10.53
N ASN A 175 0.51 36.15 11.64
CA ASN A 175 0.04 36.56 12.98
C ASN A 175 1.17 36.38 14.01
N PRO A 176 2.10 37.34 14.11
CA PRO A 176 3.27 37.21 14.97
C PRO A 176 2.97 37.09 16.49
N GLY A 177 1.72 37.31 16.90
CA GLY A 177 1.28 37.25 18.30
C GLY A 177 0.58 35.93 18.70
N ILE A 178 0.59 34.90 17.85
CA ILE A 178 -0.03 33.64 18.18
C ILE A 178 0.70 32.96 19.36
N ASN A 179 0.00 32.78 20.47
CA ASN A 179 0.48 32.01 21.61
C ASN A 179 -0.34 30.73 21.75
N LEU A 180 0.19 29.61 21.27
CA LEU A 180 -0.48 28.31 21.31
C LEU A 180 -0.76 27.84 22.75
N SER A 181 0.09 28.21 23.71
CA SER A 181 -0.08 27.83 25.12
C SER A 181 -1.26 28.56 25.79
N ALA A 182 -1.69 29.69 25.24
CA ALA A 182 -2.82 30.46 25.78
C ALA A 182 -4.17 30.04 25.14
N MET A 183 -4.14 29.16 24.14
CA MET A 183 -5.33 28.69 23.43
C MET A 183 -6.01 27.56 24.16
N THR A 184 -7.34 27.50 24.08
CA THR A 184 -8.13 26.34 24.51
C THR A 184 -7.86 25.15 23.57
N THR A 185 -8.11 23.93 24.06
CA THR A 185 -7.90 22.69 23.28
C THR A 185 -8.63 22.69 21.93
N LEU A 186 -9.83 23.29 21.87
CA LEU A 186 -10.58 23.43 20.63
C LEU A 186 -9.90 24.41 19.64
N GLN A 187 -9.39 25.53 20.14
CA GLN A 187 -8.66 26.50 19.34
C GLN A 187 -7.34 25.92 18.84
N GLN A 188 -6.61 25.20 19.68
CA GLN A 188 -5.40 24.49 19.25
C GLN A 188 -5.69 23.49 18.13
N ARG A 189 -6.74 22.69 18.27
CA ARG A 189 -7.13 21.74 17.23
C ARG A 189 -7.47 22.43 15.91
N ALA A 190 -8.27 23.48 15.96
CA ALA A 190 -8.61 24.27 14.76
C ALA A 190 -7.38 24.92 14.12
N PHE A 191 -6.42 25.38 14.94
CA PHE A 191 -5.15 25.90 14.44
C PHE A 191 -4.33 24.80 13.75
N TYR A 192 -4.22 23.61 14.34
CA TYR A 192 -3.51 22.49 13.73
C TYR A 192 -4.12 22.04 12.40
N GLU A 193 -5.45 21.95 12.33
CA GLU A 193 -6.15 21.61 11.09
C GLU A 193 -5.89 22.67 9.99
N LYS A 194 -5.94 23.95 10.36
CA LYS A 194 -5.65 25.05 9.42
C LYS A 194 -4.18 25.08 8.99
N ALA A 195 -3.24 24.86 9.90
CA ALA A 195 -1.82 24.79 9.60
C ALA A 195 -1.55 23.64 8.61
N TYR A 196 -2.03 22.45 8.91
CA TYR A 196 -1.89 21.30 8.01
C TYR A 196 -2.48 21.59 6.61
N ALA A 197 -3.70 22.10 6.53
CA ALA A 197 -4.34 22.43 5.25
C ALA A 197 -3.55 23.47 4.44
N THR A 198 -3.00 24.49 5.10
CA THR A 198 -2.19 25.54 4.46
C THR A 198 -0.88 24.97 3.92
N GLY A 199 -0.15 24.21 4.72
CA GLY A 199 1.11 23.62 4.30
C GLY A 199 0.94 22.56 3.22
N ARG A 200 -0.08 21.72 3.32
CA ARG A 200 -0.45 20.77 2.26
C ARG A 200 -0.72 21.47 0.93
N ALA A 201 -1.51 22.53 0.95
CA ALA A 201 -1.80 23.33 -0.25
C ALA A 201 -0.52 23.94 -0.84
N TYR A 202 0.42 24.37 0.00
CA TYR A 202 1.72 24.88 -0.44
C TYR A 202 2.56 23.81 -1.12
N ILE A 203 2.70 22.63 -0.53
CA ILE A 203 3.45 21.49 -1.11
C ILE A 203 2.86 21.11 -2.46
N ILE A 204 1.54 20.96 -2.56
CA ILE A 204 0.84 20.64 -3.83
C ILE A 204 1.10 21.69 -4.89
N LYS A 205 1.03 22.97 -4.52
CA LYS A 205 1.29 24.09 -5.46
C LYS A 205 2.73 24.09 -5.97
N ASN A 206 3.67 23.64 -5.16
CA ASN A 206 5.10 23.58 -5.48
C ASN A 206 5.55 22.16 -5.86
N ALA A 207 4.73 21.42 -6.60
CA ALA A 207 5.05 20.06 -7.05
C ALA A 207 6.34 19.96 -7.88
N GLY A 208 6.81 21.08 -8.47
CA GLY A 208 8.13 21.13 -9.13
C GLY A 208 9.32 20.97 -8.18
N THR A 209 9.13 21.30 -6.88
CA THR A 209 10.17 21.18 -5.85
C THR A 209 10.04 19.90 -5.04
N TYR A 210 8.82 19.51 -4.70
CA TYR A 210 8.55 18.37 -3.81
C TYR A 210 8.17 17.09 -4.57
N GLY A 211 8.00 17.18 -5.87
CA GLY A 211 7.40 16.13 -6.69
C GLY A 211 5.87 16.04 -6.50
N PRO A 212 5.18 15.29 -7.35
CA PRO A 212 3.78 14.96 -7.14
C PRO A 212 3.63 14.12 -5.86
N LEU A 213 2.49 14.27 -5.17
CA LEU A 213 2.18 13.43 -4.03
C LEU A 213 1.79 12.03 -4.51
N ASP A 214 2.33 11.01 -3.84
CA ASP A 214 1.98 9.61 -4.02
C ASP A 214 1.47 9.00 -2.70
N TRP A 215 0.64 7.91 -2.76
CA TRP A 215 0.00 7.24 -1.63
C TRP A 215 -0.24 5.76 -1.91
#